data_777cb214c9aaae30991eaa87fb7de1f0
#
_entry.id   777cb214c9aaae30991eaa87fb7de1f0
#
_cell.length_a   1.000
_cell.length_b   1.000
_cell.length_c   1.000
_cell.angle_alpha   90.00
_cell.angle_beta   90.00
_cell.angle_gamma   90.00
#
_symmetry.space_group_name_H-M   'P 1'
#
loop_
_entity.id
_entity.type
_entity.pdbx_description
1 polymer ?
#
loop_
_entity_poly.entity_id
_entity_poly.type
_entity_poly.pdbx_seq_one_letter_code
_entity_poly.pdbx_strand_id
1 'polypeptide(L)'
;MINISRESEINLINILIDQDIISGKDLANIKKVSTEKQSSQLDAVFELKLTDEDKILDLLVKEQSLSIVDLSTIELSDEIKSVLPSNYVNINFIAPFKVEGNTLHIAISDSSKLSLMRNLKTITKKDIELHAAKISQISEFIDKLLKDGETTIQNIQQKNKEKIQTFDYEGDVNCLLYTSPSPRDSSKS
;
A
#
# COMPACT_ATOMS: atom_id res chain seq x y z
N MET A 1 -10.80 11.78 -2.44
CA MET A 1 -9.88 11.87 -1.27
C MET A 1 -8.71 10.95 -1.55
N ILE A 2 -7.53 11.51 -1.66
CA ILE A 2 -6.32 10.76 -2.01
C ILE A 2 -5.81 10.07 -0.74
N ASN A 3 -5.68 8.76 -0.76
CA ASN A 3 -5.19 7.99 0.39
C ASN A 3 -3.67 7.85 0.34
N ILE A 4 -2.97 8.94 0.59
CA ILE A 4 -1.51 9.01 0.60
C ILE A 4 -0.96 8.80 2.02
N SER A 5 0.24 8.22 2.13
CA SER A 5 0.90 8.10 3.44
C SER A 5 1.29 9.48 3.98
N ARG A 6 1.21 9.67 5.31
CA ARG A 6 1.57 10.94 5.94
C ARG A 6 3.00 11.39 5.63
N GLU A 7 3.90 10.44 5.50
CA GLU A 7 5.31 10.73 5.15
C GLU A 7 5.42 11.31 3.74
N SER A 8 4.75 10.67 2.76
CA SER A 8 4.72 11.16 1.37
C SER A 8 4.05 12.53 1.28
N GLU A 9 2.96 12.76 2.03
CA GLU A 9 2.29 14.04 2.07
C GLU A 9 3.22 15.16 2.56
N ILE A 10 3.92 14.95 3.68
CA ILE A 10 4.87 15.91 4.24
C ILE A 10 6.02 16.18 3.24
N ASN A 11 6.56 15.13 2.62
CA ASN A 11 7.62 15.26 1.65
C ASN A 11 7.21 16.09 0.43
N LEU A 12 6.04 15.80 -0.13
CA LEU A 12 5.50 16.55 -1.27
C LEU A 12 5.26 18.04 -0.93
N ILE A 13 4.69 18.33 0.23
CA ILE A 13 4.49 19.72 0.66
C ILE A 13 5.82 20.45 0.83
N ASN A 14 6.84 19.79 1.40
CA ASN A 14 8.17 20.40 1.52
C ASN A 14 8.78 20.68 0.15
N ILE A 15 8.69 19.75 -0.80
CA ILE A 15 9.16 19.97 -2.19
C ILE A 15 8.44 21.18 -2.81
N LEU A 16 7.12 21.31 -2.64
CA LEU A 16 6.36 22.43 -3.17
C LEU A 16 6.74 23.77 -2.53
N ILE A 17 7.15 23.76 -1.26
CA ILE A 17 7.70 24.95 -0.58
C ILE A 17 9.09 25.29 -1.13
N ASP A 18 9.98 24.30 -1.25
CA ASP A 18 11.35 24.50 -1.73
C ASP A 18 11.38 25.00 -3.19
N GLN A 19 10.35 24.66 -3.96
CA GLN A 19 10.16 25.14 -5.34
C GLN A 19 9.37 26.47 -5.43
N ASP A 20 9.14 27.16 -4.30
CA ASP A 20 8.38 28.43 -4.22
C ASP A 20 6.94 28.34 -4.80
N ILE A 21 6.36 27.14 -4.91
CA ILE A 21 4.97 26.94 -5.37
C ILE A 21 3.99 27.24 -4.24
N ILE A 22 4.35 26.91 -3.00
CA ILE A 22 3.57 27.15 -1.79
C ILE A 22 4.32 28.16 -0.91
N SER A 23 3.66 29.28 -0.59
CA SER A 23 4.19 30.28 0.34
C SER A 23 3.80 29.99 1.80
N GLY A 24 4.46 30.66 2.75
CA GLY A 24 4.09 30.55 4.17
C GLY A 24 2.64 30.98 4.49
N LYS A 25 2.05 31.87 3.68
CA LYS A 25 0.63 32.25 3.81
C LYS A 25 -0.29 31.14 3.34
N ASP A 26 0.09 30.45 2.27
CA ASP A 26 -0.68 29.34 1.73
C ASP A 26 -0.69 28.15 2.69
N LEU A 27 0.40 27.88 3.42
CA LEU A 27 0.44 26.86 4.46
C LEU A 27 -0.62 27.06 5.56
N ALA A 28 -0.86 28.31 5.98
CA ALA A 28 -1.89 28.62 6.96
C ALA A 28 -3.29 28.28 6.41
N ASN A 29 -3.55 28.63 5.13
CA ASN A 29 -4.81 28.34 4.45
C ASN A 29 -4.99 26.83 4.22
N ILE A 30 -3.94 26.12 3.79
CA ILE A 30 -3.95 24.67 3.60
C ILE A 30 -4.34 23.96 4.91
N LYS A 31 -3.70 24.31 6.03
CA LYS A 31 -4.01 23.76 7.35
C LYS A 31 -5.47 24.05 7.76
N LYS A 32 -5.95 25.24 7.52
CA LYS A 32 -7.33 25.63 7.81
C LYS A 32 -8.32 24.79 7.02
N VAL A 33 -8.17 24.73 5.70
CA VAL A 33 -9.06 23.98 4.80
C VAL A 33 -9.02 22.47 5.12
N SER A 34 -7.83 21.89 5.32
CA SER A 34 -7.70 20.47 5.66
C SER A 34 -8.37 20.14 6.99
N THR A 35 -8.30 21.03 7.99
CA THR A 35 -8.96 20.83 9.29
C THR A 35 -10.48 20.98 9.19
N GLU A 36 -10.98 21.99 8.48
CA GLU A 36 -12.41 22.23 8.29
C GLU A 36 -13.10 21.09 7.53
N LYS A 37 -12.41 20.51 6.54
CA LYS A 37 -12.97 19.46 5.68
C LYS A 37 -12.57 18.03 6.11
N GLN A 38 -11.75 17.90 7.15
CA GLN A 38 -11.19 16.62 7.59
C GLN A 38 -10.53 15.84 6.42
N SER A 39 -9.84 16.58 5.55
CA SER A 39 -9.14 16.06 4.38
C SER A 39 -7.62 16.15 4.55
N SER A 40 -6.87 15.52 3.64
CA SER A 40 -5.41 15.66 3.63
C SER A 40 -4.98 17.08 3.29
N GLN A 41 -3.78 17.48 3.69
CA GLN A 41 -3.23 18.79 3.31
C GLN A 41 -2.99 18.85 1.79
N LEU A 42 -2.67 17.72 1.17
CA LEU A 42 -2.49 17.65 -0.27
C LEU A 42 -3.82 17.84 -1.01
N ASP A 43 -4.93 17.25 -0.52
CA ASP A 43 -6.27 17.53 -1.05
C ASP A 43 -6.59 19.03 -0.97
N ALA A 44 -6.23 19.69 0.15
CA ALA A 44 -6.42 21.14 0.30
C ALA A 44 -5.56 21.97 -0.67
N VAL A 45 -4.33 21.52 -0.98
CA VAL A 45 -3.46 22.13 -1.99
C VAL A 45 -4.13 22.13 -3.37
N PHE A 46 -4.69 20.99 -3.78
CA PHE A 46 -5.39 20.85 -5.06
C PHE A 46 -6.69 21.67 -5.08
N GLU A 47 -7.43 21.67 -3.99
CA GLU A 47 -8.66 22.44 -3.87
C GLU A 47 -8.42 23.96 -3.97
N LEU A 48 -7.35 24.44 -3.33
CA LEU A 48 -6.91 25.83 -3.41
C LEU A 48 -6.26 26.16 -4.77
N LYS A 49 -6.12 25.17 -5.65
CA LYS A 49 -5.50 25.30 -7.00
C LYS A 49 -4.09 25.90 -6.95
N LEU A 50 -3.34 25.60 -5.91
CA LEU A 50 -1.95 26.05 -5.75
C LEU A 50 -1.03 25.30 -6.70
N THR A 51 -1.32 24.03 -6.94
CA THR A 51 -0.65 23.19 -7.94
C THR A 51 -1.60 22.11 -8.45
N ASP A 52 -1.14 21.33 -9.41
CA ASP A 52 -1.83 20.16 -9.95
C ASP A 52 -0.91 18.93 -9.95
N GLU A 53 -1.48 17.74 -10.16
CA GLU A 53 -0.72 16.48 -10.16
C GLU A 53 0.32 16.42 -11.29
N ASP A 54 0.06 17.09 -12.42
CA ASP A 54 0.98 17.10 -13.55
C ASP A 54 2.25 17.86 -13.20
N LYS A 55 2.14 18.98 -12.48
CA LYS A 55 3.32 19.71 -12.00
C LYS A 55 4.12 18.95 -10.98
N ILE A 56 3.46 18.23 -10.06
CA ILE A 56 4.14 17.38 -9.08
C ILE A 56 4.89 16.25 -9.81
N LEU A 57 4.27 15.63 -10.80
CA LEU A 57 4.88 14.59 -11.62
C LEU A 57 6.11 15.14 -12.38
N ASP A 58 5.99 16.30 -13.00
CA ASP A 58 7.09 16.96 -13.72
C ASP A 58 8.28 17.28 -12.79
N LEU A 59 8.00 17.72 -11.55
CA LEU A 59 9.05 17.97 -10.55
C LEU A 59 9.79 16.68 -10.20
N LEU A 60 9.06 15.60 -9.93
CA LEU A 60 9.64 14.30 -9.59
C LEU A 60 10.52 13.77 -10.73
N VAL A 61 10.04 13.89 -11.97
CA VAL A 61 10.79 13.50 -13.17
C VAL A 61 12.07 14.31 -13.33
N LYS A 62 12.01 15.63 -13.14
CA LYS A 62 13.18 16.50 -13.26
C LYS A 62 14.22 16.24 -12.17
N GLU A 63 13.77 16.06 -10.93
CA GLU A 63 14.67 15.85 -9.79
C GLU A 63 15.35 14.48 -9.80
N GLN A 64 14.61 13.44 -10.19
CA GLN A 64 15.04 12.05 -10.05
C GLN A 64 15.37 11.36 -11.39
N SER A 65 15.19 12.05 -12.52
CA SER A 65 15.39 11.49 -13.88
C SER A 65 14.60 10.20 -14.12
N LEU A 66 13.40 10.09 -13.54
CA LEU A 66 12.53 8.93 -13.69
C LEU A 66 11.72 9.00 -14.98
N SER A 67 11.42 7.85 -15.57
CA SER A 67 10.46 7.76 -16.67
C SER A 67 9.03 7.80 -16.14
N ILE A 68 8.12 8.43 -16.90
CA ILE A 68 6.70 8.50 -16.56
C ILE A 68 6.02 7.21 -17.00
N VAL A 69 5.10 6.70 -16.18
CA VAL A 69 4.21 5.60 -16.52
C VAL A 69 2.75 5.98 -16.29
N ASP A 70 1.88 5.57 -17.22
CA ASP A 70 0.43 5.69 -17.08
C ASP A 70 -0.16 4.38 -16.57
N LEU A 71 -0.56 4.37 -15.28
CA LEU A 71 -1.12 3.19 -14.62
C LEU A 71 -2.57 2.90 -15.03
N SER A 72 -3.27 3.84 -15.66
CA SER A 72 -4.67 3.66 -16.05
C SER A 72 -4.86 2.60 -17.14
N THR A 73 -3.83 2.37 -17.95
CA THR A 73 -3.82 1.39 -19.03
C THR A 73 -3.31 0.00 -18.64
N ILE A 74 -2.85 -0.15 -17.39
CA ILE A 74 -2.19 -1.37 -16.93
C ILE A 74 -3.19 -2.29 -16.24
N GLU A 75 -3.24 -3.53 -16.70
CA GLU A 75 -4.04 -4.59 -16.08
C GLU A 75 -3.25 -5.29 -14.96
N LEU A 76 -3.95 -5.61 -13.87
CA LEU A 76 -3.39 -6.34 -12.74
C LEU A 76 -3.26 -7.83 -13.08
N SER A 77 -2.05 -8.27 -13.42
CA SER A 77 -1.77 -9.70 -13.57
C SER A 77 -1.61 -10.39 -12.21
N ASP A 78 -1.82 -11.71 -12.17
CA ASP A 78 -1.64 -12.49 -10.94
C ASP A 78 -0.18 -12.47 -10.46
N GLU A 79 0.78 -12.31 -11.37
CA GLU A 79 2.19 -12.15 -11.04
C GLU A 79 2.43 -10.85 -10.25
N ILE A 80 1.84 -9.73 -10.68
CA ILE A 80 1.93 -8.44 -9.99
C ILE A 80 1.29 -8.54 -8.59
N LYS A 81 0.13 -9.19 -8.47
CA LYS A 81 -0.59 -9.36 -7.20
C LYS A 81 0.19 -10.19 -6.19
N SER A 82 1.01 -11.13 -6.66
CA SER A 82 1.77 -12.04 -5.80
C SER A 82 3.18 -11.55 -5.45
N VAL A 83 3.73 -10.58 -6.16
CA VAL A 83 5.12 -10.14 -6.01
C VAL A 83 5.38 -9.38 -4.71
N LEU A 84 4.39 -8.65 -4.22
CA LEU A 84 4.44 -7.91 -2.95
C LEU A 84 3.12 -8.08 -2.19
N PRO A 85 3.15 -8.17 -0.85
CA PRO A 85 1.92 -8.15 -0.05
C PRO A 85 1.13 -6.85 -0.27
N SER A 86 -0.18 -6.95 -0.51
CA SER A 86 -1.04 -5.78 -0.77
C SER A 86 -0.97 -4.74 0.36
N ASN A 87 -0.84 -5.20 1.61
CA ASN A 87 -0.66 -4.30 2.75
C ASN A 87 0.66 -3.50 2.69
N TYR A 88 1.75 -4.14 2.24
CA TYR A 88 3.04 -3.45 2.05
C TYR A 88 2.94 -2.38 0.95
N VAL A 89 2.28 -2.69 -0.16
CA VAL A 89 2.01 -1.78 -1.26
C VAL A 89 1.20 -0.56 -0.79
N ASN A 90 0.15 -0.79 -0.01
CA ASN A 90 -0.71 0.27 0.52
C ASN A 90 0.02 1.18 1.52
N ILE A 91 0.70 0.60 2.52
CA ILE A 91 1.41 1.38 3.56
C ILE A 91 2.49 2.27 2.94
N ASN A 92 3.22 1.75 1.95
CA ASN A 92 4.31 2.48 1.31
C ASN A 92 3.85 3.38 0.17
N PHE A 93 2.58 3.31 -0.23
CA PHE A 93 2.01 4.06 -1.34
C PHE A 93 2.84 3.94 -2.63
N ILE A 94 3.04 2.70 -3.06
CA ILE A 94 3.78 2.33 -4.27
C ILE A 94 2.93 1.43 -5.16
N ALA A 95 3.14 1.45 -6.48
CA ALA A 95 2.39 0.61 -7.41
C ALA A 95 3.33 -0.30 -8.21
N PRO A 96 3.48 -1.58 -7.84
CA PRO A 96 4.16 -2.55 -8.69
C PRO A 96 3.28 -2.83 -9.91
N PHE A 97 3.74 -2.52 -11.11
CA PHE A 97 2.89 -2.57 -12.30
C PHE A 97 3.37 -3.51 -13.41
N LYS A 98 4.63 -3.94 -13.37
CA LYS A 98 5.18 -4.84 -14.37
C LYS A 98 6.32 -5.68 -13.79
N VAL A 99 6.39 -6.94 -14.22
CA VAL A 99 7.54 -7.80 -13.98
C VAL A 99 8.12 -8.18 -15.35
N GLU A 100 9.41 -7.95 -15.53
CA GLU A 100 10.12 -8.24 -16.77
C GLU A 100 11.39 -9.04 -16.47
N GLY A 101 11.31 -10.34 -16.65
CA GLY A 101 12.39 -11.26 -16.26
C GLY A 101 12.70 -11.15 -14.76
N ASN A 102 13.89 -10.63 -14.42
CA ASN A 102 14.30 -10.44 -13.03
C ASN A 102 14.07 -9.01 -12.51
N THR A 103 13.45 -8.13 -13.29
CA THR A 103 13.21 -6.73 -12.92
C THR A 103 11.75 -6.50 -12.57
N LEU A 104 11.52 -5.86 -11.42
CA LEU A 104 10.22 -5.38 -10.97
C LEU A 104 10.15 -3.87 -11.18
N HIS A 105 9.18 -3.43 -11.97
CA HIS A 105 8.89 -2.03 -12.23
C HIS A 105 7.84 -1.52 -11.24
N ILE A 106 8.17 -0.44 -10.54
CA ILE A 106 7.33 0.14 -9.49
C ILE A 106 7.12 1.62 -9.77
N ALA A 107 5.88 2.08 -9.75
CA ALA A 107 5.54 3.48 -9.84
C ALA A 107 5.49 4.13 -8.44
N ILE A 108 6.01 5.35 -8.36
CA ILE A 108 6.06 6.18 -7.15
C ILE A 108 5.57 7.60 -7.48
N SER A 109 5.07 8.30 -6.47
CA SER A 109 4.61 9.69 -6.58
C SER A 109 5.50 10.70 -5.87
N ASP A 110 6.49 10.26 -5.12
CA ASP A 110 7.40 11.13 -4.38
C ASP A 110 8.79 10.51 -4.20
N SER A 111 9.79 11.37 -4.00
CA SER A 111 11.20 10.97 -3.90
C SER A 111 11.55 10.25 -2.60
N SER A 112 10.72 10.31 -1.55
CA SER A 112 10.98 9.57 -0.29
C SER A 112 11.03 8.07 -0.51
N LYS A 113 10.32 7.57 -1.54
CA LYS A 113 10.24 6.16 -1.89
C LYS A 113 11.51 5.57 -2.50
N LEU A 114 12.46 6.41 -2.91
CA LEU A 114 13.78 5.96 -3.35
C LEU A 114 14.52 5.16 -2.26
N SER A 115 14.31 5.52 -1.01
CA SER A 115 14.89 4.80 0.15
C SER A 115 14.42 3.34 0.25
N LEU A 116 13.23 3.03 -0.29
CA LEU A 116 12.66 1.68 -0.26
C LEU A 116 13.32 0.70 -1.23
N MET A 117 14.09 1.16 -2.22
CA MET A 117 14.68 0.30 -3.26
C MET A 117 15.46 -0.89 -2.66
N ARG A 118 16.26 -0.64 -1.62
CA ARG A 118 17.06 -1.69 -0.97
C ARG A 118 16.18 -2.74 -0.30
N ASN A 119 15.14 -2.29 0.40
CA ASN A 119 14.20 -3.18 1.06
C ASN A 119 13.40 -4.00 0.03
N LEU A 120 12.94 -3.36 -1.04
CA LEU A 120 12.20 -4.00 -2.12
C LEU A 120 13.05 -5.10 -2.80
N LYS A 121 14.33 -4.82 -3.11
CA LYS A 121 15.26 -5.84 -3.63
C LYS A 121 15.40 -7.04 -2.69
N THR A 122 15.47 -6.78 -1.39
CA THR A 122 15.62 -7.85 -0.39
C THR A 122 14.36 -8.73 -0.29
N ILE A 123 13.18 -8.10 -0.32
CA ILE A 123 11.88 -8.80 -0.20
C ILE A 123 11.57 -9.59 -1.47
N THR A 124 11.71 -8.96 -2.63
CA THR A 124 11.29 -9.55 -3.91
C THR A 124 12.36 -10.43 -4.55
N LYS A 125 13.62 -10.27 -4.15
CA LYS A 125 14.82 -10.85 -4.79
C LYS A 125 14.93 -10.50 -6.27
N LYS A 126 14.33 -9.40 -6.69
CA LYS A 126 14.34 -8.88 -8.05
C LYS A 126 15.08 -7.54 -8.09
N ASP A 127 15.56 -7.17 -9.26
CA ASP A 127 16.02 -5.81 -9.50
C ASP A 127 14.82 -4.86 -9.53
N ILE A 128 15.02 -3.64 -9.04
CA ILE A 128 13.93 -2.66 -8.92
C ILE A 128 14.20 -1.51 -9.88
N GLU A 129 13.23 -1.21 -10.71
CA GLU A 129 13.21 -0.03 -11.56
C GLU A 129 12.03 0.87 -11.15
N LEU A 130 12.33 2.13 -10.83
CA LEU A 130 11.33 3.09 -10.38
C LEU A 130 10.88 3.99 -11.53
N HIS A 131 9.59 4.27 -11.55
CA HIS A 131 8.92 5.13 -12.51
C HIS A 131 8.08 6.16 -11.77
N ALA A 132 7.88 7.31 -12.38
CA ALA A 132 7.00 8.34 -11.83
C ALA A 132 5.58 8.16 -12.35
N ALA A 133 4.57 8.27 -11.46
CA ALA A 133 3.16 8.27 -11.84
C ALA A 133 2.37 9.28 -11.03
N LYS A 134 1.18 9.65 -11.52
CA LYS A 134 0.26 10.54 -10.81
C LYS A 134 -0.22 9.91 -9.50
N ILE A 135 -0.41 10.74 -8.50
CA ILE A 135 -0.87 10.31 -7.17
C ILE A 135 -2.23 9.61 -7.26
N SER A 136 -3.15 10.18 -8.04
CA SER A 136 -4.49 9.60 -8.27
C SER A 136 -4.39 8.21 -8.91
N GLN A 137 -3.54 8.02 -9.90
CA GLN A 137 -3.35 6.74 -10.57
C GLN A 137 -2.78 5.66 -9.63
N ILE A 138 -1.81 6.03 -8.77
CA ILE A 138 -1.27 5.11 -7.76
C ILE A 138 -2.36 4.72 -6.75
N SER A 139 -3.15 5.68 -6.28
CA SER A 139 -4.26 5.43 -5.37
C SER A 139 -5.29 4.46 -5.96
N GLU A 140 -5.75 4.70 -7.19
CA GLU A 140 -6.69 3.83 -7.89
C GLU A 140 -6.12 2.42 -8.13
N PHE A 141 -4.84 2.32 -8.45
CA PHE A 141 -4.16 1.05 -8.64
C PHE A 141 -4.11 0.23 -7.35
N ILE A 142 -3.77 0.88 -6.23
CA ILE A 142 -3.77 0.26 -4.89
C ILE A 142 -5.18 -0.20 -4.51
N ASP A 143 -6.20 0.63 -4.74
CA ASP A 143 -7.60 0.28 -4.45
C ASP A 143 -8.07 -0.94 -5.25
N LYS A 144 -7.68 -1.05 -6.52
CA LYS A 144 -7.95 -2.24 -7.35
C LYS A 144 -7.26 -3.47 -6.77
N LEU A 145 -5.98 -3.34 -6.41
CA LEU A 145 -5.19 -4.45 -5.84
C LEU A 145 -5.76 -4.96 -4.51
N LEU A 146 -6.25 -4.06 -3.64
CA LEU A 146 -6.85 -4.41 -2.36
C LEU A 146 -8.20 -5.12 -2.53
N LYS A 147 -9.08 -4.62 -3.42
CA LYS A 147 -10.38 -5.24 -3.71
C LYS A 147 -10.24 -6.66 -4.26
N ASP A 148 -9.31 -6.87 -5.17
CA ASP A 148 -9.02 -8.20 -5.71
C ASP A 148 -8.45 -9.15 -4.64
N GLY A 149 -7.66 -8.64 -3.70
CA GLY A 149 -7.12 -9.41 -2.57
C GLY A 149 -8.21 -9.89 -1.60
N GLU A 150 -9.20 -9.05 -1.27
CA GLU A 150 -10.32 -9.41 -0.40
C GLU A 150 -11.22 -10.50 -1.03
N THR A 151 -11.48 -10.40 -2.33
CA THR A 151 -12.26 -11.41 -3.08
C THR A 151 -11.58 -12.77 -3.05
N THR A 152 -10.25 -12.81 -3.12
CA THR A 152 -9.47 -14.05 -3.08
C THR A 152 -9.54 -14.71 -1.70
N ILE A 153 -9.48 -13.94 -0.60
CA ILE A 153 -9.60 -14.46 0.78
C ILE A 153 -10.99 -15.03 1.04
N GLN A 154 -12.05 -14.35 0.59
CA GLN A 154 -13.44 -14.82 0.71
C GLN A 154 -13.67 -16.13 -0.06
N ASN A 155 -13.13 -16.25 -1.27
CA ASN A 155 -13.21 -17.46 -2.08
C ASN A 155 -12.46 -18.65 -1.44
N ILE A 156 -11.31 -18.41 -0.79
CA ILE A 156 -10.57 -19.46 -0.06
C ILE A 156 -11.34 -19.90 1.19
N GLN A 157 -11.95 -18.97 1.92
CA GLN A 157 -12.76 -19.29 3.09
C GLN A 157 -14.03 -20.07 2.73
N GLN A 158 -14.69 -19.74 1.60
CA GLN A 158 -15.83 -20.50 1.10
C GLN A 158 -15.43 -21.92 0.66
N LYS A 159 -14.36 -22.07 -0.11
CA LYS A 159 -13.85 -23.41 -0.51
C LYS A 159 -13.45 -24.28 0.68
N ASN A 160 -12.91 -23.67 1.74
CA ASN A 160 -12.57 -24.41 2.95
C ASN A 160 -13.81 -24.80 3.77
N LYS A 161 -14.89 -23.98 3.77
CA LYS A 161 -16.17 -24.35 4.38
C LYS A 161 -16.85 -25.48 3.64
N GLU A 162 -16.82 -25.49 2.31
CA GLU A 162 -17.40 -26.58 1.50
C GLU A 162 -16.62 -27.90 1.68
N LYS A 163 -15.29 -27.85 1.84
CA LYS A 163 -14.47 -29.03 2.14
C LYS A 163 -14.71 -29.61 3.53
N ILE A 164 -15.09 -28.79 4.51
CA ILE A 164 -15.37 -29.27 5.87
C ILE A 164 -16.76 -29.94 5.97
N GLN A 165 -17.71 -29.61 5.08
CA GLN A 165 -19.05 -30.20 5.07
C GLN A 165 -19.11 -31.59 4.42
N THR A 166 -18.07 -32.08 3.78
CA THR A 166 -18.03 -33.38 3.11
C THR A 166 -17.32 -34.48 3.89
N PHE A 167 -16.92 -34.25 5.14
CA PHE A 167 -16.47 -35.30 6.05
C PHE A 167 -17.61 -35.69 6.99
N ASP A 168 -18.57 -36.45 6.50
CA ASP A 168 -19.46 -37.25 7.35
C ASP A 168 -18.61 -38.33 8.00
N TYR A 169 -18.39 -38.15 9.30
CA TYR A 169 -17.72 -39.12 10.13
C TYR A 169 -18.75 -40.15 10.60
N GLU A 170 -18.98 -41.19 9.82
CA GLU A 170 -19.46 -42.49 10.35
C GLU A 170 -18.25 -43.28 10.86
N GLY A 171 -18.03 -43.25 12.17
CA GLY A 171 -16.96 -44.01 12.77
C GLY A 171 -16.89 -43.80 14.28
N ASP A 172 -17.26 -44.79 15.03
CA ASP A 172 -17.24 -45.04 16.48
C ASP A 172 -16.33 -44.10 17.30
N VAL A 173 -16.97 -43.26 18.14
CA VAL A 173 -16.31 -42.50 19.20
C VAL A 173 -16.16 -43.36 20.44
N ASN A 174 -15.03 -43.99 20.56
CA ASN A 174 -14.58 -44.45 21.87
C ASN A 174 -13.46 -43.50 22.35
N CYS A 175 -13.88 -42.34 22.86
CA CYS A 175 -12.99 -41.30 23.32
C CYS A 175 -12.66 -41.54 24.80
N LEU A 176 -11.50 -42.09 25.07
CA LEU A 176 -10.89 -42.17 26.38
C LEU A 176 -10.60 -40.77 26.92
N LEU A 177 -11.38 -40.38 27.90
CA LEU A 177 -11.17 -39.18 28.74
C LEU A 177 -9.82 -39.32 29.48
N TYR A 178 -8.84 -38.56 29.02
CA TYR A 178 -7.60 -38.37 29.76
C TYR A 178 -7.80 -37.26 30.78
N THR A 179 -8.07 -37.62 32.03
CA THR A 179 -8.08 -36.69 33.17
C THR A 179 -6.66 -36.53 33.67
N SER A 180 -6.16 -35.29 33.54
CA SER A 180 -4.88 -34.87 34.13
C SER A 180 -4.99 -34.80 35.67
N PRO A 181 -4.13 -35.43 36.46
CA PRO A 181 -4.12 -35.24 37.90
C PRO A 181 -3.39 -33.93 38.27
N SER A 182 -4.08 -33.09 39.01
CA SER A 182 -3.57 -31.90 39.64
C SER A 182 -2.54 -32.26 40.73
N PRO A 183 -1.39 -31.58 40.85
CA PRO A 183 -0.51 -31.76 42.01
C PRO A 183 -1.05 -31.00 43.19
N ARG A 184 -1.42 -31.69 44.25
CA ARG A 184 -1.74 -31.14 45.54
C ARG A 184 -0.47 -30.87 46.34
N ASP A 185 -0.46 -29.68 46.94
CA ASP A 185 0.35 -29.28 48.10
C ASP A 185 0.60 -30.37 49.11
N SER A 186 1.81 -30.43 49.58
CA SER A 186 2.13 -30.99 50.87
C SER A 186 3.24 -30.16 51.55
N SER A 187 2.79 -29.17 52.32
CA SER A 187 3.58 -28.62 53.41
C SER A 187 3.47 -29.54 54.61
N LYS A 188 4.59 -29.90 55.24
CA LYS A 188 4.84 -30.04 56.66
C LYS A 188 6.13 -30.84 56.90
N SER A 189 7.08 -30.29 57.45
CA SER A 189 7.69 -30.29 58.78
C SER A 189 9.10 -29.74 58.70
#